data_af50b843be9e2c2fd143d56609394334
#
_entry.id   af50b843be9e2c2fd143d56609394334
#
_cell.length_a   1.000
_cell.length_b   1.000
_cell.length_c   1.000
_cell.angle_alpha   90.00
_cell.angle_beta   90.00
_cell.angle_gamma   90.00
#
_symmetry.space_group_name_H-M   'P 1'
#
loop_
_entity.id
_entity.type
_entity.pdbx_description
1 polymer ?
#
loop_
_entity_poly.entity_id
_entity_poly.type
_entity_poly.pdbx_seq_one_letter_code
_entity_poly.pdbx_strand_id
1 'polypeptide(L)'
;IVIDESHVSVPQIRAMYGGDRARKENLVEYGFRLPAAMDNRPLKFEEFEELAKQVIYVSATPADYELIQSEGVIVEQVIRPTGLLDPVIEVRPSLNQIDDLMEEIQQRIEAEERTLVTTLTKRMAEELTEYLLRHNIRTTYIHSDVETLERVKIMEELREGVFDVLVGVNLLREGLDLP
;
A
#
# COMPACT_ATOMS: atom_id res chain seq x y z
N ILE A 1 -0.77 18.76 -14.94
CA ILE A 1 -1.11 17.75 -13.92
C ILE A 1 0.19 17.10 -13.46
N VAL A 2 0.36 16.90 -12.16
CA VAL A 2 1.44 16.09 -11.59
C VAL A 2 0.78 14.81 -11.07
N ILE A 3 1.28 13.65 -11.49
CA ILE A 3 0.79 12.34 -11.08
C ILE A 3 1.90 11.68 -10.27
N ASP A 4 1.69 11.63 -8.95
CA ASP A 4 2.59 10.95 -8.04
C ASP A 4 2.31 9.45 -8.03
N GLU A 5 3.36 8.64 -7.79
CA GLU A 5 3.32 7.18 -7.90
C GLU A 5 2.63 6.72 -9.21
N SER A 6 3.04 7.32 -10.31
CA SER A 6 2.37 7.20 -11.61
C SER A 6 2.26 5.75 -12.08
N HIS A 7 3.27 4.90 -11.80
CA HIS A 7 3.27 3.47 -12.12
C HIS A 7 2.10 2.70 -11.50
N VAL A 8 1.48 3.23 -10.42
CA VAL A 8 0.28 2.69 -9.79
C VAL A 8 -0.95 3.52 -10.16
N SER A 9 -0.84 4.85 -10.13
CA SER A 9 -1.96 5.77 -10.34
C SER A 9 -2.52 5.69 -11.75
N VAL A 10 -1.68 5.61 -12.77
CA VAL A 10 -2.12 5.54 -14.18
C VAL A 10 -2.93 4.26 -14.48
N PRO A 11 -2.49 3.06 -14.10
CA PRO A 11 -3.31 1.85 -14.21
C PRO A 11 -4.66 1.95 -13.49
N GLN A 12 -4.72 2.59 -12.32
CA GLN A 12 -5.96 2.80 -11.58
C GLN A 12 -6.92 3.73 -12.34
N ILE A 13 -6.43 4.86 -12.87
CA ILE A 13 -7.23 5.77 -13.70
C ILE A 13 -7.78 5.02 -14.93
N ARG A 14 -6.97 4.22 -15.59
CA ARG A 14 -7.37 3.40 -16.74
C ARG A 14 -8.48 2.40 -16.39
N ALA A 15 -8.42 1.79 -15.21
CA ALA A 15 -9.39 0.80 -14.77
C ALA A 15 -10.73 1.39 -14.31
N MET A 16 -10.81 2.69 -13.97
CA MET A 16 -12.00 3.32 -13.37
C MET A 16 -13.25 3.15 -14.21
N TYR A 17 -13.19 3.44 -15.51
CA TYR A 17 -14.35 3.34 -16.39
C TYR A 17 -14.88 1.91 -16.49
N GLY A 18 -14.01 0.95 -16.75
CA GLY A 18 -14.37 -0.45 -16.90
C GLY A 18 -14.96 -1.05 -15.63
N GLY A 19 -14.36 -0.74 -14.49
CA GLY A 19 -14.84 -1.20 -13.18
C GLY A 19 -16.20 -0.61 -12.79
N ASP A 20 -16.41 0.70 -13.01
CA ASP A 20 -17.68 1.36 -12.75
C ASP A 20 -18.79 0.82 -13.66
N ARG A 21 -18.48 0.65 -14.94
CA ARG A 21 -19.41 0.13 -15.94
C ARG A 21 -19.86 -1.29 -15.59
N ALA A 22 -18.96 -2.20 -15.37
CA ALA A 22 -19.28 -3.60 -15.05
C ALA A 22 -20.16 -3.71 -13.80
N ARG A 23 -19.84 -2.92 -12.76
CA ARG A 23 -20.66 -2.85 -11.55
C ARG A 23 -22.08 -2.35 -11.85
N LYS A 24 -22.23 -1.30 -12.66
CA LYS A 24 -23.53 -0.70 -12.99
C LYS A 24 -24.36 -1.60 -13.88
N GLU A 25 -23.76 -2.26 -14.86
CA GLU A 25 -24.44 -3.25 -15.71
C GLU A 25 -25.13 -4.31 -14.84
N ASN A 26 -24.42 -4.91 -13.89
CA ASN A 26 -25.02 -5.87 -12.97
C ASN A 26 -26.16 -5.26 -12.13
N LEU A 27 -25.95 -4.04 -11.58
CA LEU A 27 -26.97 -3.40 -10.75
C LEU A 27 -28.25 -3.03 -11.53
N VAL A 28 -28.14 -2.70 -12.81
CA VAL A 28 -29.27 -2.43 -13.70
C VAL A 28 -29.94 -3.73 -14.11
N GLU A 29 -29.17 -4.75 -14.49
CA GLU A 29 -29.69 -6.05 -14.90
C GLU A 29 -30.53 -6.71 -13.80
N TYR A 30 -30.05 -6.65 -12.56
CA TYR A 30 -30.79 -7.20 -11.41
C TYR A 30 -31.81 -6.23 -10.78
N GLY A 31 -32.07 -5.08 -11.40
CA GLY A 31 -33.12 -4.13 -10.97
C GLY A 31 -32.76 -3.29 -9.72
N PHE A 32 -31.53 -3.28 -9.28
CA PHE A 32 -31.09 -2.44 -8.15
C PHE A 32 -30.86 -0.98 -8.53
N ARG A 33 -30.70 -0.69 -9.82
CA ARG A 33 -30.56 0.67 -10.37
C ARG A 33 -31.32 0.81 -11.67
N LEU A 34 -31.73 2.07 -11.96
CA LEU A 34 -32.33 2.43 -13.24
C LEU A 34 -31.29 2.45 -14.37
N PRO A 35 -31.68 2.19 -15.65
CA PRO A 35 -30.76 2.25 -16.78
C PRO A 35 -30.00 3.57 -16.90
N ALA A 36 -30.60 4.70 -16.53
CA ALA A 36 -29.96 6.03 -16.49
C ALA A 36 -28.73 6.11 -15.56
N ALA A 37 -28.53 5.14 -14.69
CA ALA A 37 -27.30 5.07 -13.87
C ALA A 37 -26.03 4.94 -14.73
N MET A 38 -26.17 4.45 -15.97
CA MET A 38 -25.05 4.31 -16.93
C MET A 38 -24.55 5.66 -17.46
N ASP A 39 -25.39 6.71 -17.43
CA ASP A 39 -25.03 8.04 -17.96
C ASP A 39 -24.03 8.78 -17.05
N ASN A 40 -24.11 8.56 -15.75
CA ASN A 40 -23.14 9.10 -14.79
C ASN A 40 -21.94 8.16 -14.69
N ARG A 41 -20.89 8.46 -15.41
CA ARG A 41 -19.70 7.60 -15.54
C ARG A 41 -18.40 8.39 -15.34
N PRO A 42 -17.31 7.76 -14.89
CA PRO A 42 -15.98 8.35 -14.97
C PRO A 42 -15.54 8.50 -16.43
N LEU A 43 -14.53 9.32 -16.65
CA LEU A 43 -13.88 9.43 -17.96
C LEU A 43 -13.34 8.07 -18.41
N LYS A 44 -13.37 7.84 -19.71
CA LYS A 44 -12.51 6.81 -20.31
C LYS A 44 -11.07 7.28 -20.29
N PHE A 45 -10.14 6.35 -20.39
CA PHE A 45 -8.71 6.69 -20.31
C PHE A 45 -8.28 7.64 -21.45
N GLU A 46 -8.78 7.42 -22.66
CA GLU A 46 -8.51 8.26 -23.84
C GLU A 46 -9.06 9.70 -23.63
N GLU A 47 -10.24 9.84 -23.02
CA GLU A 47 -10.81 11.15 -22.68
C GLU A 47 -9.95 11.88 -21.64
N PHE A 48 -9.39 11.14 -20.68
CA PHE A 48 -8.45 11.68 -19.70
C PHE A 48 -7.15 12.17 -20.38
N GLU A 49 -6.59 11.39 -21.30
CA GLU A 49 -5.39 11.77 -22.04
C GLU A 49 -5.61 13.03 -22.91
N GLU A 50 -6.80 13.16 -23.53
CA GLU A 50 -7.15 14.34 -24.30
C GLU A 50 -7.26 15.61 -23.45
N LEU A 51 -7.71 15.51 -22.22
CA LEU A 51 -7.84 16.63 -21.27
C LEU A 51 -6.51 16.97 -20.60
N ALA A 52 -5.69 15.98 -20.33
CA ALA A 52 -4.42 16.10 -19.61
C ALA A 52 -3.26 16.45 -20.54
N LYS A 53 -3.26 17.66 -21.12
CA LYS A 53 -2.30 18.09 -22.14
C LYS A 53 -0.86 18.24 -21.64
N GLN A 54 -0.66 18.49 -20.38
CA GLN A 54 0.66 18.61 -19.76
C GLN A 54 0.67 17.78 -18.49
N VAL A 55 1.49 16.74 -18.47
CA VAL A 55 1.59 15.80 -17.35
C VAL A 55 3.05 15.65 -16.95
N ILE A 56 3.29 15.67 -15.65
CA ILE A 56 4.55 15.28 -15.02
C ILE A 56 4.27 13.99 -14.28
N TYR A 57 4.95 12.94 -14.69
CA TYR A 57 4.89 11.65 -13.99
C TYR A 57 6.00 11.59 -12.95
N VAL A 58 5.65 11.25 -11.71
CA VAL A 58 6.61 11.07 -10.61
C VAL A 58 6.54 9.62 -10.15
N SER A 59 7.66 8.93 -10.14
CA SER A 59 7.74 7.54 -9.72
C SER A 59 9.17 7.14 -9.39
N ALA A 60 9.36 6.33 -8.37
CA ALA A 60 10.65 5.69 -8.10
C ALA A 60 10.93 4.54 -9.09
N THR A 61 9.87 3.94 -9.65
CA THR A 61 9.91 2.81 -10.58
C THR A 61 8.94 3.05 -11.74
N PRO A 62 9.26 3.97 -12.68
CA PRO A 62 8.39 4.27 -13.81
C PRO A 62 8.12 3.01 -14.65
N ALA A 63 6.89 2.88 -15.15
CA ALA A 63 6.47 1.78 -16.00
C ALA A 63 6.59 2.17 -17.51
N ASP A 64 6.37 1.21 -18.39
CA ASP A 64 6.50 1.41 -19.83
C ASP A 64 5.62 2.55 -20.37
N TYR A 65 4.43 2.76 -19.77
CA TYR A 65 3.54 3.82 -20.18
C TYR A 65 4.18 5.20 -20.02
N GLU A 66 4.75 5.51 -18.85
CA GLU A 66 5.40 6.79 -18.57
C GLU A 66 6.61 6.99 -19.47
N LEU A 67 7.39 5.94 -19.69
CA LEU A 67 8.57 5.98 -20.56
C LEU A 67 8.20 6.28 -22.02
N ILE A 68 7.10 5.71 -22.50
CA ILE A 68 6.58 5.96 -23.86
C ILE A 68 6.03 7.38 -23.95
N GLN A 69 5.23 7.84 -22.99
CA GLN A 69 4.62 9.17 -23.01
C GLN A 69 5.64 10.30 -22.87
N SER A 70 6.74 10.07 -22.17
CA SER A 70 7.85 11.03 -22.03
C SER A 70 8.88 10.96 -23.16
N GLU A 71 8.64 10.11 -24.16
CA GLU A 71 9.61 9.85 -25.26
C GLU A 71 11.02 9.48 -24.75
N GLY A 72 11.08 8.84 -23.59
CA GLY A 72 12.31 8.48 -22.90
C GLY A 72 13.03 9.65 -22.21
N VAL A 73 12.43 10.83 -22.15
CA VAL A 73 12.99 11.97 -21.39
C VAL A 73 12.71 11.74 -19.90
N ILE A 74 13.77 11.48 -19.14
CA ILE A 74 13.72 11.21 -17.72
C ILE A 74 14.61 12.20 -16.98
N VAL A 75 14.12 12.73 -15.89
CA VAL A 75 14.90 13.49 -14.91
C VAL A 75 15.08 12.64 -13.68
N GLU A 76 16.30 12.20 -13.46
CA GLU A 76 16.64 11.38 -12.29
C GLU A 76 16.97 12.28 -11.09
N GLN A 77 16.35 12.00 -9.95
CA GLN A 77 16.68 12.61 -8.67
C GLN A 77 17.18 11.52 -7.73
N VAL A 78 18.48 11.23 -7.80
CA VAL A 78 19.13 10.22 -6.97
C VAL A 78 19.86 10.93 -5.84
N ILE A 79 19.14 11.26 -4.76
CA ILE A 79 19.70 11.93 -3.59
C ILE A 79 19.44 11.07 -2.36
N ARG A 80 20.52 10.60 -1.72
CA ARG A 80 20.47 9.95 -0.40
C ARG A 80 21.27 10.79 0.61
N PRO A 81 20.65 11.82 1.20
CA PRO A 81 21.36 12.73 2.10
C PRO A 81 21.78 12.07 3.42
N THR A 82 21.14 10.96 3.79
CA THR A 82 21.35 10.28 5.08
C THR A 82 22.62 9.43 5.13
N GLY A 83 23.20 9.04 3.98
CA GLY A 83 24.32 8.09 3.91
C GLY A 83 23.99 6.68 4.38
N LEU A 84 22.71 6.38 4.65
CA LEU A 84 22.26 5.05 5.05
C LEU A 84 22.26 4.11 3.83
N LEU A 85 22.78 2.91 4.05
CA LEU A 85 22.73 1.84 3.05
C LEU A 85 21.33 1.23 2.98
N ASP A 86 21.02 0.58 1.84
CA ASP A 86 19.84 -0.26 1.75
C ASP A 86 19.88 -1.38 2.80
N PRO A 87 18.74 -1.75 3.39
CA PRO A 87 18.69 -2.84 4.34
C PRO A 87 19.08 -4.16 3.67
N VAL A 88 19.68 -5.04 4.44
CA VAL A 88 19.99 -6.41 3.99
C VAL A 88 18.67 -7.16 3.80
N ILE A 89 18.50 -7.76 2.62
CA ILE A 89 17.32 -8.57 2.29
C ILE A 89 17.70 -10.03 2.43
N GLU A 90 16.94 -10.77 3.24
CA GLU A 90 17.06 -12.20 3.41
C GLU A 90 15.78 -12.89 2.91
N VAL A 91 15.94 -13.92 2.07
CA VAL A 91 14.82 -14.72 1.56
C VAL A 91 14.84 -16.06 2.26
N ARG A 92 13.77 -16.37 2.98
CA ARG A 92 13.62 -17.60 3.77
C ARG A 92 12.50 -18.49 3.23
N PRO A 93 12.55 -19.81 3.47
CA PRO A 93 11.48 -20.73 3.10
C PRO A 93 10.15 -20.37 3.78
N SER A 94 9.03 -20.61 3.10
CA SER A 94 7.69 -20.39 3.68
C SER A 94 7.25 -21.49 4.67
N LEU A 95 7.95 -22.62 4.69
CA LEU A 95 7.67 -23.70 5.64
C LEU A 95 8.08 -23.24 7.05
N ASN A 96 7.19 -23.39 8.02
CA ASN A 96 7.36 -22.92 9.42
C ASN A 96 7.63 -21.42 9.55
N GLN A 97 7.19 -20.62 8.57
CA GLN A 97 7.44 -19.17 8.55
C GLN A 97 6.96 -18.42 9.80
N ILE A 98 5.94 -18.92 10.51
CA ILE A 98 5.43 -18.27 11.73
C ILE A 98 6.36 -18.52 12.91
N ASP A 99 6.92 -19.73 13.04
CA ASP A 99 7.89 -20.03 14.10
C ASP A 99 9.19 -19.22 13.89
N ASP A 100 9.67 -19.15 12.64
CA ASP A 100 10.80 -18.34 12.24
C ASP A 100 10.57 -16.84 12.50
N LEU A 101 9.39 -16.33 12.16
CA LEU A 101 8.99 -14.96 12.46
C LEU A 101 8.99 -14.68 13.96
N MET A 102 8.47 -15.59 14.77
CA MET A 102 8.44 -15.43 16.23
C MET A 102 9.85 -15.38 16.83
N GLU A 103 10.77 -16.21 16.34
CA GLU A 103 12.17 -16.19 16.77
C GLU A 103 12.84 -14.84 16.46
N GLU A 104 12.64 -14.32 15.24
CA GLU A 104 13.16 -13.01 14.85
C GLU A 104 12.53 -11.88 15.68
N ILE A 105 11.22 -11.90 15.91
CA ILE A 105 10.55 -10.92 16.77
C ILE A 105 11.16 -10.92 18.17
N GLN A 106 11.38 -12.11 18.76
CA GLN A 106 11.96 -12.22 20.09
C GLN A 106 13.37 -11.63 20.17
N GLN A 107 14.20 -11.90 19.17
CA GLN A 107 15.55 -11.32 19.07
C GLN A 107 15.50 -9.78 18.97
N ARG A 108 14.54 -9.23 18.20
CA ARG A 108 14.37 -7.76 18.08
C ARG A 108 13.87 -7.14 19.39
N ILE A 109 12.96 -7.80 20.08
CA ILE A 109 12.49 -7.34 21.40
C ILE A 109 13.65 -7.28 22.41
N GLU A 110 14.50 -8.31 22.44
CA GLU A 110 15.68 -8.35 23.30
C GLU A 110 16.69 -7.23 22.96
N ALA A 111 16.76 -6.81 21.71
CA ALA A 111 17.57 -5.69 21.24
C ALA A 111 16.86 -4.31 21.40
N GLU A 112 15.67 -4.26 22.00
CA GLU A 112 14.83 -3.04 22.11
C GLU A 112 14.42 -2.44 20.76
N GLU A 113 14.39 -3.26 19.72
CA GLU A 113 13.99 -2.88 18.36
C GLU A 113 12.49 -3.15 18.13
N ARG A 114 11.93 -2.61 17.02
CA ARG A 114 10.55 -2.80 16.61
C ARG A 114 10.48 -3.58 15.31
N THR A 115 9.41 -4.37 15.15
CA THR A 115 9.20 -5.20 13.97
C THR A 115 7.95 -4.78 13.20
N LEU A 116 8.09 -4.56 11.90
CA LEU A 116 6.97 -4.35 11.00
C LEU A 116 6.72 -5.64 10.21
N VAL A 117 5.50 -6.14 10.24
CA VAL A 117 5.10 -7.37 9.54
C VAL A 117 4.05 -7.05 8.48
N THR A 118 4.32 -7.37 7.22
CA THR A 118 3.36 -7.18 6.13
C THR A 118 2.69 -8.50 5.76
N THR A 119 1.37 -8.49 5.70
CA THR A 119 0.54 -9.63 5.28
C THR A 119 -0.20 -9.36 3.98
N LEU A 120 -0.69 -10.41 3.33
CA LEU A 120 -1.40 -10.30 2.06
C LEU A 120 -2.87 -9.87 2.20
N THR A 121 -3.49 -10.16 3.35
CA THR A 121 -4.91 -9.88 3.58
C THR A 121 -5.16 -9.33 4.98
N LYS A 122 -6.26 -8.58 5.13
CA LYS A 122 -6.73 -8.06 6.44
C LYS A 122 -6.92 -9.19 7.46
N ARG A 123 -7.58 -10.27 7.04
CA ARG A 123 -7.82 -11.43 7.89
C ARG A 123 -6.52 -12.05 8.41
N MET A 124 -5.49 -12.17 7.54
CA MET A 124 -4.18 -12.65 8.00
C MET A 124 -3.54 -11.70 9.01
N ALA A 125 -3.69 -10.38 8.83
CA ALA A 125 -3.17 -9.41 9.79
C ALA A 125 -3.83 -9.56 11.17
N GLU A 126 -5.16 -9.68 11.20
CA GLU A 126 -5.94 -9.85 12.42
C GLU A 126 -5.61 -11.19 13.12
N GLU A 127 -5.64 -12.31 12.38
CA GLU A 127 -5.33 -13.65 12.91
C GLU A 127 -3.89 -13.73 13.44
N LEU A 128 -2.92 -13.16 12.71
CA LEU A 128 -1.53 -13.14 13.15
C LEU A 128 -1.35 -12.27 14.41
N THR A 129 -2.00 -11.11 14.46
CA THR A 129 -1.97 -10.25 15.65
C THR A 129 -2.52 -10.97 16.87
N GLU A 130 -3.67 -11.63 16.73
CA GLU A 130 -4.26 -12.41 17.82
C GLU A 130 -3.34 -13.55 18.27
N TYR A 131 -2.70 -14.23 17.33
CA TYR A 131 -1.74 -15.29 17.62
C TYR A 131 -0.53 -14.76 18.40
N LEU A 132 0.07 -13.65 17.98
CA LEU A 132 1.23 -13.03 18.66
C LEU A 132 0.85 -12.53 20.08
N LEU A 133 -0.33 -11.94 20.25
CA LEU A 133 -0.84 -11.52 21.57
C LEU A 133 -1.00 -12.69 22.52
N ARG A 134 -1.48 -13.85 22.04
CA ARG A 134 -1.59 -15.09 22.86
C ARG A 134 -0.22 -15.62 23.32
N HIS A 135 0.85 -15.25 22.62
CA HIS A 135 2.23 -15.58 22.99
C HIS A 135 2.92 -14.46 23.78
N ASN A 136 2.13 -13.51 24.35
CA ASN A 136 2.60 -12.38 25.15
C ASN A 136 3.52 -11.41 24.39
N ILE A 137 3.41 -11.32 23.07
CA ILE A 137 4.10 -10.33 22.25
C ILE A 137 3.16 -9.12 22.12
N ARG A 138 3.61 -7.94 22.51
CA ARG A 138 2.85 -6.69 22.42
C ARG A 138 2.70 -6.29 20.95
N THR A 139 1.54 -6.57 20.36
CA THR A 139 1.29 -6.45 18.94
C THR A 139 0.01 -5.68 18.67
N THR A 140 0.01 -4.88 17.60
CA THR A 140 -1.21 -4.30 17.03
C THR A 140 -1.22 -4.49 15.51
N TYR A 141 -2.35 -4.19 14.87
CA TYR A 141 -2.45 -4.25 13.41
C TYR A 141 -2.99 -2.94 12.82
N ILE A 142 -2.69 -2.73 11.53
CA ILE A 142 -3.18 -1.59 10.77
C ILE A 142 -3.61 -2.03 9.36
N HIS A 143 -4.82 -1.64 8.95
CA HIS A 143 -5.34 -1.87 7.59
C HIS A 143 -6.30 -0.74 7.16
N SER A 144 -6.88 -0.85 5.95
CA SER A 144 -7.68 0.23 5.35
C SER A 144 -8.92 0.63 6.14
N ASP A 145 -9.45 -0.25 7.02
CA ASP A 145 -10.68 0.02 7.78
C ASP A 145 -10.40 0.75 9.12
N VAL A 146 -9.12 0.88 9.49
CA VAL A 146 -8.72 1.68 10.65
C VAL A 146 -8.85 3.17 10.32
N GLU A 147 -9.52 3.93 11.16
CA GLU A 147 -9.72 5.37 10.97
C GLU A 147 -8.40 6.15 10.97
N THR A 148 -8.36 7.28 10.25
CA THR A 148 -7.13 8.06 10.07
C THR A 148 -6.52 8.52 11.41
N LEU A 149 -7.33 8.97 12.35
CA LEU A 149 -6.84 9.41 13.66
C LEU A 149 -6.28 8.25 14.48
N GLU A 150 -6.91 7.08 14.39
CA GLU A 150 -6.43 5.87 15.05
C GLU A 150 -5.09 5.39 14.47
N ARG A 151 -4.90 5.52 13.14
CA ARG A 151 -3.60 5.22 12.51
C ARG A 151 -2.48 6.10 13.04
N VAL A 152 -2.73 7.40 13.20
CA VAL A 152 -1.74 8.33 13.78
C VAL A 152 -1.37 7.89 15.19
N LYS A 153 -2.37 7.56 16.02
CA LYS A 153 -2.16 7.08 17.37
C LYS A 153 -1.35 5.77 17.40
N ILE A 154 -1.69 4.80 16.56
CA ILE A 154 -0.94 3.53 16.44
C ILE A 154 0.54 3.81 16.12
N MET A 155 0.82 4.74 15.22
CA MET A 155 2.19 5.08 14.84
C MET A 155 2.96 5.78 15.99
N GLU A 156 2.30 6.65 16.76
CA GLU A 156 2.86 7.26 17.96
C GLU A 156 3.16 6.21 19.03
N GLU A 157 2.22 5.33 19.31
CA GLU A 157 2.36 4.24 20.28
C GLU A 157 3.47 3.24 19.89
N LEU A 158 3.69 2.99 18.58
CA LEU A 158 4.83 2.20 18.10
C LEU A 158 6.15 2.89 18.41
N ARG A 159 6.26 4.21 18.18
CA ARG A 159 7.45 5.00 18.50
C ARG A 159 7.74 5.02 20.00
N GLU A 160 6.70 5.16 20.81
CA GLU A 160 6.79 5.16 22.28
C GLU A 160 7.08 3.78 22.87
N GLY A 161 6.99 2.71 22.07
CA GLY A 161 7.24 1.34 22.51
C GLY A 161 6.10 0.72 23.33
N VAL A 162 4.88 1.18 23.13
CA VAL A 162 3.68 0.56 23.71
C VAL A 162 3.50 -0.86 23.20
N PHE A 163 3.86 -1.10 21.91
CA PHE A 163 3.97 -2.43 21.32
C PHE A 163 5.27 -2.61 20.56
N ASP A 164 5.65 -3.87 20.38
CA ASP A 164 6.91 -4.28 19.75
C ASP A 164 6.72 -4.62 18.27
N VAL A 165 5.49 -5.02 17.90
CA VAL A 165 5.16 -5.49 16.55
C VAL A 165 3.96 -4.74 16.00
N LEU A 166 4.09 -4.26 14.77
CA LEU A 166 2.99 -3.73 13.98
C LEU A 166 2.74 -4.62 12.76
N VAL A 167 1.56 -5.21 12.68
CA VAL A 167 1.13 -6.03 11.54
C VAL A 167 0.27 -5.21 10.60
N GLY A 168 0.56 -5.22 9.30
CA GLY A 168 -0.21 -4.42 8.34
C GLY A 168 -0.41 -5.09 6.99
N VAL A 169 -1.33 -4.52 6.20
CA VAL A 169 -1.60 -4.91 4.82
C VAL A 169 -1.30 -3.73 3.93
N ASN A 170 -0.29 -3.84 3.07
CA ASN A 170 0.13 -2.83 2.08
C ASN A 170 0.48 -1.43 2.64
N LEU A 171 -0.10 -1.00 3.75
CA LEU A 171 0.09 0.32 4.36
C LEU A 171 1.50 0.54 4.93
N LEU A 172 2.27 -0.54 5.08
CA LEU A 172 3.66 -0.47 5.58
C LEU A 172 4.70 -0.36 4.46
N ARG A 173 4.27 -0.22 3.21
CA ARG A 173 5.20 -0.20 2.06
C ARG A 173 5.82 1.17 1.83
N GLU A 174 5.03 2.23 1.92
CA GLU A 174 5.44 3.59 1.61
C GLU A 174 4.75 4.60 2.54
N GLY A 175 5.37 5.78 2.70
CA GLY A 175 4.76 6.89 3.43
C GLY A 175 4.75 6.76 4.95
N LEU A 176 5.48 5.80 5.52
CA LEU A 176 5.67 5.73 6.96
C LEU A 176 6.92 6.54 7.36
N ASP A 177 6.72 7.56 8.17
CA ASP A 177 7.78 8.31 8.82
C ASP A 177 8.03 7.74 10.21
N LEU A 178 9.09 6.95 10.31
CA LEU A 178 9.56 6.32 11.54
C LEU A 178 10.98 6.84 11.81
N PRO A 179 11.11 7.95 12.55
CA PRO A 179 12.41 8.50 12.93
C PRO A 179 13.18 7.60 13.89
#